data_f922dd5e26f05ba4cee364ca1a45e4f1
#
_entry.id   f922dd5e26f05ba4cee364ca1a45e4f1
#
_cell.length_a   1.000
_cell.length_b   1.000
_cell.length_c   1.000
_cell.angle_alpha   90.00
_cell.angle_beta   90.00
_cell.angle_gamma   90.00
#
_symmetry.space_group_name_H-M   'P 1'
#
loop_
_entity.id
_entity.type
_entity.pdbx_description
1 polymer ?
#
loop_
_entity_poly.entity_id
_entity_poly.type
_entity_poly.pdbx_seq_one_letter_code
_entity_poly.pdbx_strand_id
1 'polypeptide(L)'
;MIEGMVARLAERQENEDRDNVDGWLRLARAYSVLDRKGEALAALGQAVEADPARADALSAYAEALQAAGESDPVSPRFALTMERILLVAPEHNQALWFLGAYARQTGDTGKARDYWRKLQARLPEDSEEYHSVGAALEGLDKAGKN
;
A
#
# COMPACT_ATOMS: atom_id res chain seq x y z
N MET A 1 31.63 -0.72 8.91
CA MET A 1 31.18 -1.67 9.93
C MET A 1 29.69 -1.96 9.86
N ILE A 2 28.83 -0.95 9.96
CA ILE A 2 27.36 -1.14 9.89
C ILE A 2 26.94 -1.70 8.52
N GLU A 3 27.49 -1.16 7.45
CA GLU A 3 27.21 -1.64 6.09
C GLU A 3 27.60 -3.11 5.89
N GLY A 4 28.73 -3.54 6.45
CA GLY A 4 29.16 -4.92 6.39
C GLY A 4 28.25 -5.85 7.18
N MET A 5 27.73 -5.41 8.32
CA MET A 5 26.75 -6.15 9.11
C MET A 5 25.42 -6.29 8.35
N VAL A 6 24.97 -5.22 7.71
CA VAL A 6 23.72 -5.21 6.93
C VAL A 6 23.87 -6.14 5.73
N ALA A 7 25.01 -6.12 5.03
CA ALA A 7 25.26 -7.01 3.91
C ALA A 7 25.19 -8.49 4.32
N ARG A 8 25.75 -8.84 5.48
CA ARG A 8 25.68 -10.21 6.00
C ARG A 8 24.26 -10.62 6.40
N LEU A 9 23.50 -9.69 7.00
CA LEU A 9 22.09 -9.92 7.29
C LEU A 9 21.28 -10.18 6.02
N ALA A 10 21.53 -9.37 4.98
CA ALA A 10 20.86 -9.51 3.69
C ALA A 10 21.15 -10.88 3.07
N GLU A 11 22.41 -11.26 3.05
CA GLU A 11 22.83 -12.56 2.50
C GLU A 11 22.18 -13.73 3.24
N ARG A 12 22.16 -13.68 4.57
CA ARG A 12 21.52 -14.71 5.38
C ARG A 12 20.01 -14.76 5.10
N GLN A 13 19.39 -13.60 5.06
CA GLN A 13 17.95 -13.51 4.85
C GLN A 13 17.54 -14.09 3.51
N GLU A 14 18.30 -13.80 2.46
CA GLU A 14 18.02 -14.29 1.11
C GLU A 14 18.28 -15.79 0.96
N ASN A 15 19.30 -16.32 1.61
CA ASN A 15 19.74 -17.68 1.41
C ASN A 15 19.19 -18.69 2.42
N GLU A 16 18.96 -18.27 3.65
CA GLU A 16 18.62 -19.19 4.76
C GLU A 16 17.24 -18.96 5.35
N ASP A 17 16.77 -17.71 5.36
CA ASP A 17 15.58 -17.29 6.12
C ASP A 17 14.52 -16.56 5.28
N ARG A 18 14.35 -16.94 4.02
CA ARG A 18 13.41 -16.28 3.10
C ARG A 18 11.99 -16.13 3.64
N ASP A 19 11.54 -17.10 4.43
CA ASP A 19 10.18 -17.11 4.97
C ASP A 19 10.06 -16.35 6.29
N ASN A 20 11.17 -15.81 6.81
CA ASN A 20 11.18 -15.08 8.06
C ASN A 20 10.83 -13.61 7.85
N VAL A 21 9.55 -13.27 8.03
CA VAL A 21 9.05 -11.90 7.86
C VAL A 21 9.77 -10.93 8.77
N ASP A 22 9.97 -11.28 10.04
CA ASP A 22 10.66 -10.40 10.99
C ASP A 22 12.10 -10.10 10.57
N GLY A 23 12.77 -11.06 9.96
CA GLY A 23 14.10 -10.87 9.38
C GLY A 23 14.10 -9.82 8.28
N TRP A 24 13.15 -9.91 7.35
CA TRP A 24 13.00 -8.92 6.29
C TRP A 24 12.67 -7.53 6.84
N LEU A 25 11.81 -7.45 7.85
CA LEU A 25 11.46 -6.18 8.50
C LEU A 25 12.66 -5.54 9.20
N ARG A 26 13.48 -6.33 9.88
CA ARG A 26 14.72 -5.84 10.50
C ARG A 26 15.70 -5.32 9.45
N LEU A 27 15.84 -6.06 8.36
CA LEU A 27 16.72 -5.67 7.25
C LEU A 27 16.25 -4.35 6.63
N ALA A 28 14.94 -4.19 6.42
CA ALA A 28 14.36 -2.96 5.89
C ALA A 28 14.67 -1.76 6.78
N ARG A 29 14.54 -1.92 8.11
CA ARG A 29 14.88 -0.87 9.06
C ARG A 29 16.37 -0.49 8.99
N ALA A 30 17.23 -1.49 8.90
CA ALA A 30 18.68 -1.27 8.77
C ALA A 30 19.01 -0.47 7.52
N TYR A 31 18.40 -0.82 6.39
CA TYR A 31 18.57 -0.07 5.14
C TYR A 31 18.03 1.37 5.25
N SER A 32 16.92 1.55 5.94
CA SER A 32 16.35 2.89 6.16
C SER A 32 17.28 3.78 6.98
N VAL A 33 17.91 3.22 8.02
CA VAL A 33 18.91 3.94 8.83
C VAL A 33 20.11 4.37 7.98
N LEU A 34 20.48 3.57 7.01
CA LEU A 34 21.57 3.87 6.07
C LEU A 34 21.14 4.77 4.90
N ASP A 35 19.89 5.26 4.91
CA ASP A 35 19.28 6.02 3.81
C ASP A 35 19.32 5.28 2.46
N ARG A 36 19.25 3.95 2.51
CA ARG A 36 19.20 3.07 1.33
C ARG A 36 17.75 2.68 1.07
N LYS A 37 16.97 3.66 0.60
CA LYS A 37 15.51 3.54 0.46
C LYS A 37 15.06 2.46 -0.53
N GLY A 38 15.76 2.32 -1.65
CA GLY A 38 15.44 1.30 -2.66
C GLY A 38 15.61 -0.12 -2.12
N GLU A 39 16.65 -0.35 -1.35
CA GLU A 39 16.92 -1.65 -0.74
C GLU A 39 15.96 -1.93 0.43
N ALA A 40 15.61 -0.88 1.20
CA ALA A 40 14.58 -0.99 2.23
C ALA A 40 13.23 -1.39 1.62
N LEU A 41 12.86 -0.76 0.51
CA LEU A 41 11.63 -1.08 -0.21
C LEU A 41 11.64 -2.53 -0.72
N ALA A 42 12.75 -2.98 -1.28
CA ALA A 42 12.89 -4.36 -1.75
C ALA A 42 12.75 -5.37 -0.61
N ALA A 43 13.34 -5.09 0.55
CA ALA A 43 13.22 -5.94 1.74
C ALA A 43 11.78 -6.01 2.23
N LEU A 44 11.05 -4.88 2.25
CA LEU A 44 9.63 -4.86 2.60
C LEU A 44 8.79 -5.66 1.62
N GLY A 45 9.12 -5.60 0.32
CA GLY A 45 8.49 -6.42 -0.70
C GLY A 45 8.66 -7.90 -0.42
N GLN A 46 9.85 -8.32 0.00
CA GLN A 46 10.10 -9.72 0.39
C GLN A 46 9.31 -10.11 1.64
N ALA A 47 9.17 -9.19 2.60
CA ALA A 47 8.38 -9.44 3.80
C ALA A 47 6.92 -9.74 3.47
N VAL A 48 6.29 -8.95 2.57
CA VAL A 48 4.90 -9.17 2.19
C VAL A 48 4.71 -10.39 1.28
N GLU A 49 5.74 -10.80 0.56
CA GLU A 49 5.71 -12.05 -0.20
C GLU A 49 5.83 -13.27 0.73
N ALA A 50 6.61 -13.16 1.80
CA ALA A 50 6.75 -14.23 2.80
C ALA A 50 5.45 -14.46 3.56
N ASP A 51 4.71 -13.40 3.89
CA ASP A 51 3.38 -13.51 4.50
C ASP A 51 2.47 -12.37 4.00
N PRO A 52 1.66 -12.64 2.96
CA PRO A 52 0.79 -11.61 2.36
C PRO A 52 -0.35 -11.11 3.25
N ALA A 53 -0.56 -11.72 4.42
CA ALA A 53 -1.62 -11.35 5.35
C ALA A 53 -1.10 -10.65 6.60
N ARG A 54 0.20 -10.41 6.69
CA ARG A 54 0.78 -9.79 7.87
C ARG A 54 0.62 -8.27 7.85
N ALA A 55 -0.22 -7.77 8.76
CA ALA A 55 -0.67 -6.37 8.75
C ALA A 55 0.47 -5.35 8.90
N ASP A 56 1.43 -5.59 9.80
CA ASP A 56 2.54 -4.66 10.01
C ASP A 56 3.46 -4.57 8.79
N ALA A 57 3.71 -5.70 8.13
CA ALA A 57 4.52 -5.74 6.91
C ALA A 57 3.80 -5.02 5.75
N LEU A 58 2.50 -5.26 5.59
CA LEU A 58 1.68 -4.59 4.57
C LEU A 58 1.66 -3.09 4.77
N SER A 59 1.46 -2.62 6.01
CA SER A 59 1.45 -1.19 6.33
C SER A 59 2.82 -0.55 6.05
N ALA A 60 3.90 -1.18 6.47
CA ALA A 60 5.25 -0.67 6.23
C ALA A 60 5.57 -0.59 4.74
N TYR A 61 5.19 -1.60 3.97
CA TYR A 61 5.39 -1.61 2.52
C TYR A 61 4.56 -0.51 1.84
N ALA A 62 3.29 -0.36 2.23
CA ALA A 62 2.43 0.69 1.69
C ALA A 62 3.00 2.09 1.95
N GLU A 63 3.49 2.35 3.17
CA GLU A 63 4.12 3.63 3.51
C GLU A 63 5.36 3.90 2.66
N ALA A 64 6.19 2.88 2.47
CA ALA A 64 7.40 3.01 1.65
C ALA A 64 7.07 3.25 0.18
N LEU A 65 6.06 2.57 -0.36
CA LEU A 65 5.60 2.79 -1.74
C LEU A 65 5.03 4.20 -1.91
N GLN A 66 4.26 4.68 -0.94
CA GLN A 66 3.72 6.03 -0.96
C GLN A 66 4.83 7.08 -0.93
N ALA A 67 5.84 6.88 -0.08
CA ALA A 67 7.01 7.75 -0.03
C ALA A 67 7.80 7.75 -1.34
N ALA A 68 7.76 6.65 -2.08
CA ALA A 68 8.39 6.53 -3.40
C ALA A 68 7.53 7.11 -4.54
N GLY A 69 6.37 7.70 -4.22
CA GLY A 69 5.49 8.34 -5.21
C GLY A 69 4.56 7.39 -5.94
N GLU A 70 4.35 6.17 -5.44
CA GLU A 70 3.54 5.16 -6.12
C GLU A 70 2.06 5.19 -5.77
N SER A 71 1.62 6.18 -5.00
CA SER A 71 0.21 6.34 -4.66
C SER A 71 -0.54 7.32 -5.57
N ASP A 72 0.17 8.14 -6.37
CA ASP A 72 -0.44 9.10 -7.28
C ASP A 72 0.49 9.38 -8.48
N PRO A 73 0.24 8.77 -9.65
CA PRO A 73 -0.81 7.77 -9.89
C PRO A 73 -0.56 6.48 -9.12
N VAL A 74 -1.62 5.75 -8.85
CA VAL A 74 -1.54 4.48 -8.10
C VAL A 74 -0.85 3.43 -8.97
N SER A 75 0.27 2.88 -8.47
CA SER A 75 0.98 1.81 -9.18
C SER A 75 0.28 0.46 -8.98
N PRO A 76 0.49 -0.51 -9.90
CA PRO A 76 -0.10 -1.85 -9.71
C PRO A 76 0.31 -2.52 -8.40
N ARG A 77 1.56 -2.39 -7.97
CA ARG A 77 2.01 -3.00 -6.71
C ARG A 77 1.45 -2.29 -5.48
N PHE A 78 1.23 -0.97 -5.55
CA PHE A 78 0.54 -0.25 -4.48
C PHE A 78 -0.92 -0.69 -4.38
N ALA A 79 -1.62 -0.83 -5.52
CA ALA A 79 -2.98 -1.34 -5.57
C ALA A 79 -3.09 -2.75 -4.99
N LEU A 80 -2.18 -3.65 -5.36
CA LEU A 80 -2.15 -5.01 -4.81
C LEU A 80 -1.95 -4.99 -3.29
N THR A 81 -1.08 -4.12 -2.80
CA THR A 81 -0.87 -3.96 -1.35
C THR A 81 -2.15 -3.49 -0.66
N MET A 82 -2.88 -2.54 -1.26
CA MET A 82 -4.16 -2.07 -0.73
C MET A 82 -5.21 -3.18 -0.72
N GLU A 83 -5.26 -4.02 -1.75
CA GLU A 83 -6.15 -5.19 -1.80
C GLU A 83 -5.85 -6.16 -0.66
N ARG A 84 -4.58 -6.43 -0.42
CA ARG A 84 -4.14 -7.31 0.67
C ARG A 84 -4.49 -6.71 2.04
N ILE A 85 -4.35 -5.40 2.19
CA ILE A 85 -4.76 -4.70 3.41
C ILE A 85 -6.27 -4.87 3.64
N LEU A 86 -7.09 -4.75 2.61
CA LEU A 86 -8.55 -4.93 2.75
C LEU A 86 -8.93 -6.36 3.12
N LEU A 87 -8.14 -7.36 2.73
CA LEU A 87 -8.40 -8.74 3.15
C LEU A 87 -8.19 -8.92 4.65
N VAL A 88 -7.24 -8.20 5.24
CA VAL A 88 -6.96 -8.23 6.68
C VAL A 88 -7.85 -7.26 7.45
N ALA A 89 -8.15 -6.10 6.87
CA ALA A 89 -8.94 -5.02 7.48
C ALA A 89 -9.95 -4.49 6.45
N PRO A 90 -11.13 -5.14 6.31
CA PRO A 90 -12.11 -4.76 5.28
C PRO A 90 -12.64 -3.34 5.37
N GLU A 91 -12.42 -2.68 6.49
CA GLU A 91 -12.89 -1.32 6.75
C GLU A 91 -11.78 -0.28 6.68
N HIS A 92 -10.65 -0.63 6.09
CA HIS A 92 -9.49 0.27 6.01
C HIS A 92 -9.78 1.42 5.02
N ASN A 93 -10.00 2.61 5.55
CA ASN A 93 -10.44 3.77 4.77
C ASN A 93 -9.45 4.15 3.66
N GLN A 94 -8.16 4.16 3.98
CA GLN A 94 -7.12 4.53 3.02
C GLN A 94 -7.06 3.54 1.84
N ALA A 95 -7.21 2.25 2.14
CA ALA A 95 -7.25 1.21 1.10
C ALA A 95 -8.47 1.38 0.18
N LEU A 96 -9.63 1.68 0.75
CA LEU A 96 -10.84 1.96 -0.03
C LEU A 96 -10.66 3.16 -0.96
N TRP A 97 -10.02 4.21 -0.46
CA TRP A 97 -9.76 5.41 -1.25
C TRP A 97 -8.84 5.11 -2.44
N PHE A 98 -7.69 4.49 -2.18
CA PHE A 98 -6.70 4.23 -3.23
C PHE A 98 -7.16 3.19 -4.24
N LEU A 99 -7.91 2.18 -3.81
CA LEU A 99 -8.46 1.20 -4.75
C LEU A 99 -9.53 1.82 -5.65
N GLY A 100 -10.34 2.75 -5.12
CA GLY A 100 -11.25 3.54 -5.93
C GLY A 100 -10.51 4.38 -6.97
N ALA A 101 -9.42 5.03 -6.55
CA ALA A 101 -8.58 5.82 -7.44
C ALA A 101 -7.93 4.96 -8.53
N TYR A 102 -7.44 3.80 -8.16
CA TYR A 102 -6.84 2.86 -9.12
C TYR A 102 -7.87 2.36 -10.15
N ALA A 103 -9.05 2.00 -9.67
CA ALA A 103 -10.15 1.57 -10.56
C ALA A 103 -10.51 2.67 -11.55
N ARG A 104 -10.56 3.93 -11.09
CA ARG A 104 -10.79 5.07 -11.99
C ARG A 104 -9.68 5.21 -13.03
N GLN A 105 -8.41 5.09 -12.60
CA GLN A 105 -7.25 5.17 -13.50
C GLN A 105 -7.29 4.11 -14.59
N THR A 106 -7.76 2.92 -14.27
CA THR A 106 -7.82 1.79 -15.20
C THR A 106 -9.13 1.71 -15.97
N GLY A 107 -10.02 2.68 -15.77
CA GLY A 107 -11.28 2.78 -16.52
C GLY A 107 -12.42 1.94 -15.96
N ASP A 108 -12.29 1.37 -14.78
CA ASP A 108 -13.34 0.59 -14.13
C ASP A 108 -14.19 1.48 -13.22
N THR A 109 -15.09 2.25 -13.83
CA THR A 109 -15.96 3.21 -13.14
C THR A 109 -16.85 2.53 -12.10
N GLY A 110 -17.33 1.32 -12.39
CA GLY A 110 -18.18 0.55 -11.47
C GLY A 110 -17.46 0.20 -10.18
N LYS A 111 -16.23 -0.33 -10.27
CA LYS A 111 -15.42 -0.63 -9.10
C LYS A 111 -15.05 0.62 -8.32
N ALA A 112 -14.68 1.69 -9.02
CA ALA A 112 -14.36 2.97 -8.38
C ALA A 112 -15.54 3.45 -7.53
N ARG A 113 -16.76 3.40 -8.10
CA ARG A 113 -17.98 3.79 -7.40
C ARG A 113 -18.23 2.92 -6.18
N ASP A 114 -18.07 1.60 -6.31
CA ASP A 114 -18.30 0.66 -5.21
C ASP A 114 -17.35 0.91 -4.04
N TYR A 115 -16.06 1.07 -4.30
CA TYR A 115 -15.07 1.36 -3.26
C TYR A 115 -15.36 2.68 -2.55
N TRP A 116 -15.63 3.73 -3.31
CA TRP A 116 -15.84 5.07 -2.76
C TRP A 116 -17.18 5.21 -2.03
N ARG A 117 -18.23 4.54 -2.48
CA ARG A 117 -19.51 4.50 -1.75
C ARG A 117 -19.35 3.79 -0.40
N LYS A 118 -18.62 2.68 -0.39
CA LYS A 118 -18.31 1.95 0.83
C LYS A 118 -17.53 2.84 1.82
N LEU A 119 -16.56 3.59 1.32
CA LEU A 119 -15.79 4.54 2.12
C LEU A 119 -16.69 5.66 2.66
N GLN A 120 -17.48 6.29 1.78
CA GLN A 120 -18.35 7.42 2.17
C GLN A 120 -19.35 7.03 3.26
N ALA A 121 -19.90 5.81 3.17
CA ALA A 121 -20.86 5.31 4.16
C ALA A 121 -20.25 5.18 5.56
N ARG A 122 -18.93 5.15 5.68
CA ARG A 122 -18.21 5.02 6.95
C ARG A 122 -17.76 6.36 7.53
N LEU A 123 -17.87 7.43 6.77
CA LEU A 123 -17.37 8.76 7.15
C LEU A 123 -18.49 9.61 7.71
N PRO A 124 -18.20 10.48 8.71
CA PRO A 124 -19.18 11.46 9.18
C PRO A 124 -19.59 12.41 8.06
N GLU A 125 -20.88 12.66 7.91
CA GLU A 125 -21.43 13.49 6.83
C GLU A 125 -20.91 14.92 6.82
N ASP A 126 -20.46 15.41 7.97
CA ASP A 126 -19.92 16.76 8.12
C ASP A 126 -18.40 16.82 7.98
N SER A 127 -17.74 15.70 7.70
CA SER A 127 -16.28 15.66 7.56
C SER A 127 -15.81 16.11 6.16
N GLU A 128 -14.60 16.65 6.10
CA GLU A 128 -13.97 17.00 4.81
C GLU A 128 -13.79 15.79 3.93
N GLU A 129 -13.41 14.66 4.54
CA GLU A 129 -13.22 13.40 3.82
C GLU A 129 -14.51 12.95 3.15
N TYR A 130 -15.64 13.05 3.83
CA TYR A 130 -16.94 12.72 3.26
C TYR A 130 -17.22 13.55 2.00
N HIS A 131 -16.99 14.85 2.09
CA HIS A 131 -17.20 15.76 0.95
C HIS A 131 -16.21 15.49 -0.19
N SER A 132 -14.96 15.18 0.13
CA SER A 132 -13.95 14.84 -0.88
C SER A 132 -14.32 13.56 -1.65
N VAL A 133 -14.79 12.53 -0.94
CA VAL A 133 -15.24 11.29 -1.57
C VAL A 133 -16.50 11.56 -2.40
N GLY A 134 -17.41 12.39 -1.91
CA GLY A 134 -18.60 12.80 -2.67
C GLY A 134 -18.24 13.48 -3.98
N ALA A 135 -17.26 14.39 -3.96
CA ALA A 135 -16.76 15.05 -5.16
C ALA A 135 -16.16 14.07 -6.16
N ALA A 136 -15.39 13.10 -5.65
CA ALA A 136 -14.80 12.04 -6.49
C ALA A 136 -15.89 11.18 -7.15
N LEU A 137 -16.95 10.85 -6.41
CA LEU A 137 -18.10 10.10 -6.96
C LEU A 137 -18.84 10.89 -8.04
N GLU A 138 -19.06 12.20 -7.83
CA GLU A 138 -19.65 13.08 -8.83
C GLU A 138 -18.79 13.15 -10.10
N GLY A 139 -17.48 13.18 -9.93
CA GLY A 139 -16.53 13.16 -11.05
C GLY A 139 -16.66 11.93 -11.92
N LEU A 140 -16.95 10.77 -11.32
CA LEU A 140 -17.20 9.53 -12.07
C LEU A 140 -18.46 9.65 -12.93
N ASP A 141 -19.52 10.21 -12.40
CA ASP A 141 -20.79 10.37 -13.13
C ASP A 141 -20.62 11.32 -14.31
N LYS A 142 -19.88 12.39 -14.14
CA LYS A 142 -19.59 13.34 -15.23
C LYS A 142 -18.73 12.72 -16.33
N ALA A 143 -17.71 11.95 -15.96
CA ALA A 143 -16.85 11.26 -16.93
C ALA A 143 -17.62 10.20 -17.71
N GLY A 144 -18.60 9.53 -17.09
CA GLY A 144 -19.43 8.52 -17.72
C GLY A 144 -20.43 9.07 -18.73
N LYS A 145 -20.65 10.39 -18.77
CA LYS A 145 -21.59 11.04 -19.71
C LYS A 145 -20.93 11.51 -21.00
N ASN A 146 -19.63 11.44 -21.08
CA ASN A 146 -18.87 11.78 -22.27
C ASN A 146 -18.46 10.51 -23.00
#